data_7b95f98ed77c748f5346fc9d5c7bb0b9
#
_entry.id   7b95f98ed77c748f5346fc9d5c7bb0b9
#
_cell.length_a   1.000
_cell.length_b   1.000
_cell.length_c   1.000
_cell.angle_alpha   90.00
_cell.angle_beta   90.00
_cell.angle_gamma   90.00
#
_symmetry.space_group_name_H-M   'P 1'
#
loop_
_entity.id
_entity.type
_entity.pdbx_description
1 polymer ?
#
loop_
_entity_poly.entity_id
_entity_poly.type
_entity_poly.pdbx_seq_one_letter_code
_entity_poly.pdbx_strand_id
1 'polypeptide(L)'
;GVSSGAALGAVIAISLGLSYTVLGIPTVPIAAFLGALGAITLVFSLARTRSGEFPTTVLLLAGVTANFFFAAMVMFIHYLSDFTQSFRIVRWLMGGLDITDYKTLLSICPMIVIGFVTLMFISRDLNLMSTGIQSAMSRGVDTVKTQKIGFLMASLLTGTVVAVSGPIGFVG
;
A
#
# COMPACT_ATOMS: atom_id res chain seq x y z
N GLY A 1 -3.40 5.74 3.11
CA GLY A 1 -2.40 5.26 4.07
C GLY A 1 -1.32 4.37 3.43
N VAL A 2 -1.70 3.40 2.58
CA VAL A 2 -0.73 2.45 1.97
C VAL A 2 0.25 3.18 1.05
N SER A 3 -0.26 4.04 0.16
CA SER A 3 0.56 4.82 -0.78
C SER A 3 1.50 5.79 -0.06
N SER A 4 1.04 6.45 1.01
CA SER A 4 1.89 7.35 1.80
C SER A 4 2.94 6.60 2.62
N GLY A 5 2.63 5.38 3.10
CA GLY A 5 3.61 4.50 3.71
C GLY A 5 4.68 4.04 2.72
N ALA A 6 4.29 3.70 1.49
CA ALA A 6 5.24 3.42 0.41
C ALA A 6 6.13 4.63 0.12
N ALA A 7 5.54 5.83 0.07
CA ALA A 7 6.28 7.07 -0.14
C ALA A 7 7.30 7.30 0.98
N LEU A 8 6.94 7.09 2.24
CA LEU A 8 7.87 7.20 3.36
C LEU A 8 9.03 6.21 3.22
N GLY A 9 8.77 4.94 2.89
CA GLY A 9 9.80 3.93 2.68
C GLY A 9 10.78 4.32 1.57
N ALA A 10 10.27 4.81 0.43
CA ALA A 10 11.10 5.29 -0.67
C ALA A 10 11.95 6.50 -0.28
N VAL A 11 11.34 7.49 0.40
CA VAL A 11 12.02 8.71 0.83
C VAL A 11 13.14 8.40 1.81
N ILE A 12 12.94 7.47 2.76
CA ILE A 12 14.00 7.00 3.66
C ILE A 12 15.15 6.39 2.87
N ALA A 13 14.87 5.52 1.89
CA ALA A 13 15.92 4.89 1.08
C ALA A 13 16.70 5.91 0.26
N ILE A 14 16.02 6.93 -0.31
CA ILE A 14 16.65 8.00 -1.07
C ILE A 14 17.52 8.89 -0.18
N SER A 15 17.04 9.26 1.01
CA SER A 15 17.75 10.12 1.96
C SER A 15 18.99 9.43 2.56
N LEU A 16 18.94 8.11 2.74
CA LEU A 16 20.10 7.30 3.15
C LEU A 16 21.09 7.01 2.02
N GLY A 17 20.80 7.48 0.80
CA GLY A 17 21.67 7.26 -0.36
C GLY A 17 21.79 5.79 -0.78
N LEU A 18 20.80 4.95 -0.44
CA LEU A 18 20.78 3.52 -0.76
C LEU A 18 20.56 3.32 -2.27
N SER A 19 21.63 3.39 -3.05
CA SER A 19 21.59 3.23 -4.51
C SER A 19 22.06 1.83 -4.95
N TYR A 20 21.90 0.83 -4.09
CA TYR A 20 22.28 -0.55 -4.38
C TYR A 20 21.14 -1.30 -5.09
N THR A 21 21.51 -2.28 -5.92
CA THR A 21 20.58 -3.28 -6.46
C THR A 21 20.67 -4.56 -5.64
N VAL A 22 19.59 -4.96 -5.02
CA VAL A 22 19.48 -6.24 -4.31
C VAL A 22 18.76 -7.22 -5.22
N LEU A 23 19.40 -8.33 -5.60
CA LEU A 23 18.88 -9.33 -6.53
C LEU A 23 18.42 -8.78 -7.90
N GLY A 24 19.08 -7.70 -8.37
CA GLY A 24 18.71 -7.05 -9.64
C GLY A 24 17.54 -6.07 -9.56
N ILE A 25 16.96 -5.83 -8.39
CA ILE A 25 15.89 -4.86 -8.15
C ILE A 25 16.49 -3.64 -7.43
N PRO A 26 16.20 -2.40 -7.86
CA PRO A 26 16.64 -1.21 -7.14
C PRO A 26 16.12 -1.18 -5.70
N THR A 27 16.90 -0.65 -4.78
CA THR A 27 16.58 -0.64 -3.33
C THR A 27 15.34 0.21 -3.03
N VAL A 28 15.08 1.27 -3.80
CA VAL A 28 13.97 2.20 -3.55
C VAL A 28 12.60 1.52 -3.68
N PRO A 29 12.27 0.74 -4.73
CA PRO A 29 11.04 -0.05 -4.78
C PRO A 29 10.88 -1.04 -3.63
N ILE A 30 11.97 -1.70 -3.20
CA ILE A 30 11.92 -2.63 -2.07
C ILE A 30 11.57 -1.89 -0.77
N ALA A 31 12.22 -0.75 -0.52
CA ALA A 31 11.94 0.08 0.65
C ALA A 31 10.52 0.66 0.61
N ALA A 32 10.04 1.08 -0.56
CA ALA A 32 8.66 1.52 -0.75
C ALA A 32 7.67 0.40 -0.44
N PHE A 33 7.92 -0.81 -0.91
CA PHE A 33 7.08 -1.96 -0.61
C PHE A 33 7.06 -2.29 0.89
N LEU A 34 8.21 -2.27 1.56
CA LEU A 34 8.29 -2.46 3.01
C LEU A 34 7.57 -1.35 3.77
N GLY A 35 7.66 -0.11 3.31
CA GLY A 35 6.89 1.02 3.85
C GLY A 35 5.38 0.83 3.68
N ALA A 36 4.94 0.30 2.54
CA ALA A 36 3.54 -0.06 2.32
C ALA A 36 3.06 -1.15 3.29
N LEU A 37 3.86 -2.22 3.48
CA LEU A 37 3.57 -3.27 4.46
C LEU A 37 3.50 -2.73 5.89
N GLY A 38 4.42 -1.83 6.26
CA GLY A 38 4.39 -1.13 7.54
C GLY A 38 3.10 -0.32 7.73
N ALA A 39 2.65 0.39 6.70
CA ALA A 39 1.40 1.12 6.73
C ALA A 39 0.18 0.20 6.86
N ILE A 40 0.15 -0.92 6.14
CA ILE A 40 -0.92 -1.91 6.25
C ILE A 40 -1.02 -2.45 7.67
N THR A 41 0.11 -2.87 8.25
CA THR A 41 0.15 -3.40 9.62
C THR A 41 -0.25 -2.35 10.65
N LEU A 42 0.17 -1.11 10.48
CA LEU A 42 -0.21 0.00 11.35
C LEU A 42 -1.71 0.30 11.28
N VAL A 43 -2.26 0.47 10.08
CA VAL A 43 -3.70 0.71 9.89
C VAL A 43 -4.51 -0.45 10.43
N PHE A 44 -4.08 -1.70 10.18
CA PHE A 44 -4.75 -2.88 10.67
C PHE A 44 -4.73 -2.98 12.21
N SER A 45 -3.61 -2.63 12.83
CA SER A 45 -3.50 -2.62 14.30
C SER A 45 -4.37 -1.54 14.95
N LEU A 46 -4.45 -0.34 14.32
CA LEU A 46 -5.29 0.76 14.78
C LEU A 46 -6.78 0.48 14.58
N ALA A 47 -7.14 -0.22 13.50
CA ALA A 47 -8.53 -0.52 13.17
C ALA A 47 -9.10 -1.71 13.94
N ARG A 48 -8.26 -2.51 14.59
CA ARG A 48 -8.69 -3.67 15.36
C ARG A 48 -9.33 -3.23 16.67
N THR A 49 -10.63 -3.46 16.81
CA THR A 49 -11.34 -3.28 18.10
C THR A 49 -11.08 -4.45 19.06
N ARG A 50 -11.33 -4.24 20.35
CA ARG A 50 -11.23 -5.30 21.37
C ARG A 50 -12.13 -6.51 21.08
N SER A 51 -13.24 -6.31 20.38
CA SER A 51 -14.19 -7.36 19.99
C SER A 51 -13.74 -8.16 18.74
N GLY A 52 -12.60 -7.82 18.14
CA GLY A 52 -12.13 -8.47 16.91
C GLY A 52 -12.88 -8.06 15.63
N GLU A 53 -13.84 -7.18 15.73
CA GLU A 53 -14.55 -6.60 14.59
C GLU A 53 -13.72 -5.52 13.90
N PHE A 54 -13.97 -5.31 12.61
CA PHE A 54 -13.33 -4.30 11.78
C PHE A 54 -14.38 -3.36 11.19
N PRO A 55 -14.90 -2.39 11.94
CA PRO A 55 -15.85 -1.44 11.40
C PRO A 55 -15.21 -0.64 10.26
N THR A 56 -15.87 -0.56 9.13
CA THR A 56 -15.38 0.14 7.93
C THR A 56 -15.03 1.60 8.23
N THR A 57 -15.81 2.26 9.07
CA THR A 57 -15.57 3.65 9.49
C THR A 57 -14.25 3.80 10.26
N VAL A 58 -13.94 2.86 11.14
CA VAL A 58 -12.66 2.87 11.91
C VAL A 58 -11.48 2.62 10.98
N LEU A 59 -11.61 1.70 10.01
CA LEU A 59 -10.61 1.45 8.98
C LEU A 59 -10.33 2.69 8.13
N LEU A 60 -11.38 3.38 7.70
CA LEU A 60 -11.26 4.63 6.92
C LEU A 60 -10.55 5.71 7.76
N LEU A 61 -10.97 5.91 9.00
CA LEU A 61 -10.38 6.92 9.89
C LEU A 61 -8.91 6.60 10.20
N ALA A 62 -8.59 5.34 10.51
CA ALA A 62 -7.22 4.89 10.71
C ALA A 62 -6.35 5.10 9.45
N GLY A 63 -6.91 4.82 8.26
CA GLY A 63 -6.25 5.05 6.98
C GLY A 63 -5.95 6.51 6.70
N VAL A 64 -6.90 7.41 7.00
CA VAL A 64 -6.71 8.87 6.85
C VAL A 64 -5.69 9.40 7.86
N THR A 65 -5.77 8.99 9.12
CA THR A 65 -4.80 9.38 10.17
C THR A 65 -3.38 8.91 9.81
N ALA A 66 -3.22 7.67 9.39
CA ALA A 66 -1.95 7.13 8.96
C ALA A 66 -1.41 7.89 7.72
N ASN A 67 -2.28 8.28 6.80
CA ASN A 67 -1.89 9.06 5.62
C ASN A 67 -1.28 10.40 6.01
N PHE A 68 -1.91 11.16 6.89
CA PHE A 68 -1.37 12.44 7.38
C PHE A 68 -0.09 12.25 8.17
N PHE A 69 0.00 11.22 9.00
CA PHE A 69 1.20 10.92 9.75
C PHE A 69 2.38 10.63 8.82
N PHE A 70 2.21 9.75 7.83
CA PHE A 70 3.28 9.44 6.87
C PHE A 70 3.63 10.63 5.99
N ALA A 71 2.64 11.43 5.57
CA ALA A 71 2.89 12.65 4.80
C ALA A 71 3.73 13.67 5.59
N ALA A 72 3.44 13.85 6.88
CA ALA A 72 4.23 14.71 7.75
C ALA A 72 5.68 14.21 7.90
N MET A 73 5.88 12.88 8.04
CA MET A 73 7.21 12.27 8.09
C MET A 73 7.98 12.45 6.78
N VAL A 74 7.32 12.30 5.64
CA VAL A 74 7.92 12.56 4.31
C VAL A 74 8.38 14.01 4.20
N MET A 75 7.52 14.98 4.59
CA MET A 75 7.86 16.40 4.61
C MET A 75 9.05 16.70 5.51
N PHE A 76 9.07 16.08 6.69
CA PHE A 76 10.17 16.26 7.66
C PHE A 76 11.50 15.76 7.09
N ILE A 77 11.54 14.56 6.50
CA ILE A 77 12.75 14.00 5.89
C ILE A 77 13.16 14.85 4.68
N HIS A 78 12.21 15.28 3.86
CA HIS A 78 12.48 16.15 2.71
C HIS A 78 13.14 17.46 3.14
N TYR A 79 12.71 18.07 4.26
CA TYR A 79 13.31 19.28 4.82
C TYR A 79 14.78 19.08 5.26
N LEU A 80 15.12 17.88 5.76
CA LEU A 80 16.48 17.53 6.19
C LEU A 80 17.40 17.09 5.03
N SER A 81 16.84 16.88 3.85
CA SER A 81 17.55 16.33 2.69
C SER A 81 18.30 17.40 1.91
N ASP A 82 19.45 17.03 1.35
CA ASP A 82 20.24 17.87 0.46
C ASP A 82 19.50 18.14 -0.87
N PHE A 83 19.95 19.17 -1.61
CA PHE A 83 19.33 19.55 -2.89
C PHE A 83 19.20 18.38 -3.87
N THR A 84 20.24 17.57 -4.03
CA THR A 84 20.23 16.41 -4.94
C THR A 84 19.25 15.33 -4.48
N GLN A 85 19.18 15.06 -3.18
CA GLN A 85 18.24 14.12 -2.58
C GLN A 85 16.81 14.63 -2.72
N SER A 86 16.57 15.90 -2.46
CA SER A 86 15.28 16.55 -2.60
C SER A 86 14.73 16.43 -4.02
N PHE A 87 15.57 16.65 -5.04
CA PHE A 87 15.17 16.47 -6.43
C PHE A 87 14.77 15.02 -6.74
N ARG A 88 15.52 14.04 -6.22
CA ARG A 88 15.20 12.61 -6.38
C ARG A 88 13.89 12.24 -5.67
N ILE A 89 13.67 12.78 -4.46
CA ILE A 89 12.42 12.57 -3.70
C ILE A 89 11.22 13.11 -4.48
N VAL A 90 11.29 14.37 -4.94
CA VAL A 90 10.20 14.99 -5.70
C VAL A 90 9.92 14.21 -6.99
N ARG A 91 10.98 13.83 -7.74
CA ARG A 91 10.82 13.02 -8.95
C ARG A 91 10.12 11.69 -8.66
N TRP A 92 10.48 11.02 -7.57
CA TRP A 92 9.84 9.76 -7.18
C TRP A 92 8.38 9.97 -6.74
N LEU A 93 8.10 11.07 -6.00
CA LEU A 93 6.74 11.43 -5.56
C LEU A 93 5.81 11.84 -6.71
N MET A 94 6.35 12.33 -7.80
CA MET A 94 5.57 12.59 -9.02
C MET A 94 5.06 11.30 -9.67
N GLY A 95 5.70 10.18 -9.35
CA GLY A 95 5.41 8.90 -9.97
C GLY A 95 5.87 8.86 -11.44
N GLY A 96 5.87 7.69 -12.03
CA GLY A 96 6.21 7.52 -13.43
C GLY A 96 6.07 6.06 -13.85
N LEU A 97 5.71 5.85 -15.11
CA LEU A 97 5.69 4.52 -15.73
C LEU A 97 7.03 4.23 -16.45
N ASP A 98 8.10 4.90 -16.01
CA ASP A 98 9.44 4.78 -16.61
C ASP A 98 10.12 3.46 -16.16
N ILE A 99 9.42 2.34 -16.40
CA ILE A 99 9.91 1.00 -16.11
C ILE A 99 10.86 0.60 -17.21
N THR A 100 12.14 0.87 -16.99
CA THR A 100 13.20 0.58 -17.96
C THR A 100 13.59 -0.90 -17.99
N ASP A 101 13.15 -1.71 -17.03
CA ASP A 101 13.61 -3.10 -16.90
C ASP A 101 12.45 -4.11 -16.80
N TYR A 102 12.38 -5.02 -17.77
CA TYR A 102 11.44 -6.15 -17.78
C TYR A 102 11.57 -7.07 -16.54
N LYS A 103 12.75 -7.13 -15.91
CA LYS A 103 12.97 -7.93 -14.71
C LYS A 103 12.15 -7.40 -13.53
N THR A 104 12.03 -6.09 -13.39
CA THR A 104 11.20 -5.46 -12.37
C THR A 104 9.72 -5.81 -12.58
N LEU A 105 9.23 -5.74 -13.81
CA LEU A 105 7.87 -6.17 -14.15
C LEU A 105 7.62 -7.64 -13.82
N LEU A 106 8.55 -8.51 -14.17
CA LEU A 106 8.42 -9.94 -13.94
C LEU A 106 8.41 -10.27 -12.43
N SER A 107 9.13 -9.50 -11.61
CA SER A 107 9.18 -9.71 -10.16
C SER A 107 7.89 -9.32 -9.44
N ILE A 108 7.13 -8.34 -9.95
CA ILE A 108 5.85 -7.91 -9.35
C ILE A 108 4.65 -8.70 -9.88
N CYS A 109 4.77 -9.27 -11.08
CA CYS A 109 3.70 -10.01 -11.75
C CYS A 109 3.10 -11.13 -10.90
N PRO A 110 3.88 -12.01 -10.24
CA PRO A 110 3.32 -13.07 -9.40
C PRO A 110 2.45 -12.52 -8.27
N MET A 111 2.86 -11.42 -7.65
CA MET A 111 2.14 -10.82 -6.54
C MET A 111 0.82 -10.19 -6.99
N ILE A 112 0.81 -9.57 -8.17
CA ILE A 112 -0.40 -9.03 -8.79
C ILE A 112 -1.37 -10.17 -9.12
N VAL A 113 -0.86 -11.26 -9.74
CA VAL A 113 -1.69 -12.42 -10.10
C VAL A 113 -2.30 -13.07 -8.85
N ILE A 114 -1.51 -13.32 -7.82
CA ILE A 114 -2.00 -13.92 -6.56
C ILE A 114 -3.06 -13.03 -5.92
N GLY A 115 -2.81 -11.72 -5.81
CA GLY A 115 -3.77 -10.78 -5.24
C GLY A 115 -5.07 -10.70 -6.04
N PHE A 116 -4.97 -10.63 -7.37
CA PHE A 116 -6.12 -10.60 -8.27
C PHE A 116 -6.95 -11.89 -8.20
N VAL A 117 -6.31 -13.05 -8.28
CA VAL A 117 -6.97 -14.35 -8.18
C VAL A 117 -7.67 -14.49 -6.83
N THR A 118 -7.00 -14.12 -5.73
CA THR A 118 -7.62 -14.17 -4.41
C THR A 118 -8.86 -13.27 -4.32
N LEU A 119 -8.80 -12.05 -4.86
CA LEU A 119 -9.96 -11.15 -4.91
C LEU A 119 -11.08 -11.69 -5.77
N MET A 120 -10.77 -12.37 -6.89
CA MET A 120 -11.78 -13.06 -7.70
C MET A 120 -12.51 -14.15 -6.90
N PHE A 121 -11.80 -14.94 -6.12
CA PHE A 121 -12.42 -16.00 -5.31
C PHE A 121 -13.39 -15.45 -4.25
N ILE A 122 -13.07 -14.30 -3.64
CA ILE A 122 -13.93 -13.69 -2.61
C ILE A 122 -14.92 -12.67 -3.20
N SER A 123 -14.93 -12.45 -4.52
CA SER A 123 -15.78 -11.44 -5.17
C SER A 123 -17.27 -11.69 -4.93
N ARG A 124 -17.70 -12.95 -4.91
CA ARG A 124 -19.08 -13.33 -4.59
C ARG A 124 -19.49 -12.90 -3.19
N ASP A 125 -18.63 -13.12 -2.21
CA ASP A 125 -18.88 -12.76 -0.82
C ASP A 125 -18.89 -11.25 -0.64
N LEU A 126 -17.97 -10.53 -1.32
CA LEU A 126 -17.95 -9.07 -1.35
C LEU A 126 -19.23 -8.49 -1.99
N ASN A 127 -19.72 -9.08 -3.08
CA ASN A 127 -20.98 -8.68 -3.70
C ASN A 127 -22.18 -8.91 -2.76
N LEU A 128 -22.21 -10.00 -2.01
CA LEU A 128 -23.25 -10.23 -1.00
C LEU A 128 -23.16 -9.22 0.14
N MET A 129 -21.95 -8.84 0.56
CA MET A 129 -21.74 -7.83 1.60
C MET A 129 -22.18 -6.42 1.15
N SER A 130 -22.11 -6.11 -0.15
CA SER A 130 -22.58 -4.82 -0.69
C SER A 130 -24.10 -4.62 -0.58
N THR A 131 -24.87 -5.70 -0.53
CA THR A 131 -26.34 -5.66 -0.31
C THR A 131 -26.74 -5.53 1.16
N GLY A 132 -25.77 -5.60 2.07
CA GLY A 132 -25.96 -5.46 3.52
C GLY A 132 -25.27 -6.59 4.31
N ILE A 133 -24.58 -6.20 5.38
CA ILE A 133 -23.79 -7.13 6.21
C ILE A 133 -24.69 -8.22 6.82
N GLN A 134 -25.87 -7.86 7.34
CA GLN A 134 -26.81 -8.81 7.94
C GLN A 134 -27.34 -9.81 6.90
N SER A 135 -27.64 -9.34 5.69
CA SER A 135 -28.08 -10.19 4.58
C SER A 135 -26.98 -11.16 4.11
N ALA A 136 -25.73 -10.75 4.15
CA ALA A 136 -24.60 -11.60 3.83
C ALA A 136 -24.39 -12.69 4.91
N MET A 137 -24.48 -12.31 6.18
CA MET A 137 -24.37 -13.25 7.32
C MET A 137 -25.48 -14.31 7.31
N SER A 138 -26.73 -13.95 6.99
CA SER A 138 -27.85 -14.91 6.89
C SER A 138 -27.66 -15.91 5.74
N ARG A 139 -26.83 -15.58 4.76
CA ARG A 139 -26.45 -16.48 3.65
C ARG A 139 -25.15 -17.26 3.91
N GLY A 140 -24.64 -17.22 5.15
CA GLY A 140 -23.47 -18.00 5.58
C GLY A 140 -22.12 -17.38 5.24
N VAL A 141 -22.07 -16.09 4.84
CA VAL A 141 -20.80 -15.39 4.58
C VAL A 141 -20.13 -15.00 5.88
N ASP A 142 -18.88 -15.41 6.07
CA ASP A 142 -18.02 -14.91 7.14
C ASP A 142 -17.52 -13.49 6.79
N THR A 143 -18.32 -12.50 7.16
CA THR A 143 -18.09 -11.10 6.79
C THR A 143 -16.77 -10.55 7.32
N VAL A 144 -16.35 -10.97 8.53
CA VAL A 144 -15.12 -10.51 9.16
C VAL A 144 -13.89 -11.06 8.40
N LYS A 145 -13.91 -12.34 8.06
CA LYS A 145 -12.83 -12.98 7.31
C LYS A 145 -12.71 -12.42 5.90
N THR A 146 -13.85 -12.28 5.20
CA THR A 146 -13.91 -11.74 3.84
C THR A 146 -13.40 -10.31 3.79
N GLN A 147 -13.79 -9.46 4.76
CA GLN A 147 -13.33 -8.08 4.87
C GLN A 147 -11.82 -7.99 5.12
N LYS A 148 -11.29 -8.83 6.01
CA LYS A 148 -9.84 -8.88 6.29
C LYS A 148 -9.04 -9.28 5.05
N ILE A 149 -9.44 -10.34 4.36
CA ILE A 149 -8.76 -10.84 3.16
C ILE A 149 -8.84 -9.79 2.06
N GLY A 150 -10.03 -9.22 1.81
CA GLY A 150 -10.23 -8.16 0.81
C GLY A 150 -9.36 -6.95 1.07
N PHE A 151 -9.32 -6.45 2.31
CA PHE A 151 -8.48 -5.33 2.70
C PHE A 151 -6.98 -5.63 2.52
N LEU A 152 -6.50 -6.79 2.98
CA LEU A 152 -5.10 -7.17 2.85
C LEU A 152 -4.69 -7.31 1.38
N MET A 153 -5.47 -8.00 0.56
CA MET A 153 -5.15 -8.21 -0.86
C MET A 153 -5.19 -6.91 -1.66
N ALA A 154 -6.21 -6.08 -1.47
CA ALA A 154 -6.30 -4.77 -2.12
C ALA A 154 -5.12 -3.85 -1.71
N SER A 155 -4.76 -3.86 -0.42
CA SER A 155 -3.63 -3.08 0.09
C SER A 155 -2.28 -3.59 -0.43
N LEU A 156 -2.08 -4.91 -0.51
CA LEU A 156 -0.88 -5.51 -1.09
C LEU A 156 -0.74 -5.18 -2.58
N LEU A 157 -1.82 -5.29 -3.34
CA LEU A 157 -1.83 -4.91 -4.76
C LEU A 157 -1.46 -3.43 -4.94
N THR A 158 -2.11 -2.55 -4.18
CA THR A 158 -1.80 -1.12 -4.21
C THR A 158 -0.33 -0.85 -3.82
N GLY A 159 0.15 -1.46 -2.75
CA GLY A 159 1.54 -1.33 -2.29
C GLY A 159 2.55 -1.80 -3.33
N THR A 160 2.27 -2.92 -4.01
CA THR A 160 3.13 -3.48 -5.07
C THR A 160 3.21 -2.54 -6.27
N VAL A 161 2.07 -2.02 -6.73
CA VAL A 161 2.01 -1.09 -7.86
C VAL A 161 2.70 0.22 -7.51
N VAL A 162 2.38 0.82 -6.36
CA VAL A 162 2.99 2.09 -5.91
C VAL A 162 4.48 1.96 -5.68
N ALA A 163 4.97 0.80 -5.22
CA ALA A 163 6.41 0.59 -5.02
C ALA A 163 7.22 0.73 -6.29
N VAL A 164 6.64 0.40 -7.45
CA VAL A 164 7.32 0.44 -8.75
C VAL A 164 7.01 1.72 -9.52
N SER A 165 5.76 2.17 -9.53
CA SER A 165 5.32 3.35 -10.30
C SER A 165 5.38 4.67 -9.51
N GLY A 166 5.64 4.61 -8.20
CA GLY A 166 5.45 5.76 -7.32
C GLY A 166 3.97 6.03 -7.02
N PRO A 167 3.66 7.06 -6.21
CA PRO A 167 2.29 7.43 -5.88
C PRO A 167 1.54 7.90 -7.14
N ILE A 168 0.45 7.23 -7.47
CA ILE A 168 -0.42 7.59 -8.61
C ILE A 168 -1.51 8.54 -8.09
N GLY A 169 -1.13 9.72 -7.63
CA GLY A 169 -2.06 10.67 -7.03
C GLY A 169 -2.56 11.78 -7.96
N PHE A 170 -1.93 11.93 -9.12
CA PHE A 170 -2.17 13.04 -10.04
C PHE A 170 -2.56 12.63 -11.46
N VAL A 171 -3.13 11.44 -11.63
CA VAL A 171 -3.75 11.07 -12.90
C VAL A 171 -5.24 11.43 -12.81
N GLY A 172 -5.55 12.66 -13.14
CA GLY A 172 -6.90 13.17 -13.27
C GLY A 172 -6.93 14.24 -14.30
#